data_24e7e1053537696e6cd806fa75b29c31
#
_entry.id   24e7e1053537696e6cd806fa75b29c31
#
_cell.length_a   1.000
_cell.length_b   1.000
_cell.length_c   1.000
_cell.angle_alpha   90.00
_cell.angle_beta   90.00
_cell.angle_gamma   90.00
#
_symmetry.space_group_name_H-M   'P 1'
#
loop_
_entity.id
_entity.type
_entity.pdbx_description
1 polymer ?
#
loop_
_entity_poly.entity_id
_entity_poly.type
_entity_poly.pdbx_seq_one_letter_code
_entity_poly.pdbx_strand_id
1 'polypeptide(L)'
;MRTAAANSFQPADIATKIAMTMRQMGIIGLPRNYEIFYEICTGSNDALCDDVRALGPMPTQDQLDGIGRKYFAGTNGRNVLEEARDQVATKIEEVMSLLRRERSSLEKYGSILGKTSGGLNSQITQDILLRIVGIMSAATEIALEQGRQIETSIIDKSAELEKVKVTLEEYKKLADTDPLTQIWNRRAFDRALASIYDSEKGRMFSALIIADIDRFKDFNDRHGHPVGDRILQIVADIIGSNVQPGMFVARTGGEEFAIIGEGMSEEGISRVAEAIRTAIEAAPFVSTDTGMSCGPVTISLGICMASEAAGPEDLYIKADRALYASKVSGRNQITRHSSLVDGKARKNWFIYRKD
;
A
#
# COMPACT_ATOMS: atom_id res chain seq x y z
N MET A 1 17.31 -31.80 -43.18
CA MET A 1 16.88 -30.40 -43.06
C MET A 1 15.37 -30.37 -42.81
N ARG A 2 14.94 -30.20 -41.60
CA ARG A 2 13.58 -29.81 -41.22
C ARG A 2 13.72 -28.76 -40.10
N THR A 3 13.50 -27.53 -40.50
CA THR A 3 13.44 -26.35 -39.62
C THR A 3 12.25 -26.47 -38.67
N ALA A 4 12.51 -26.50 -37.38
CA ALA A 4 11.50 -26.37 -36.37
C ALA A 4 11.03 -24.92 -36.37
N ALA A 5 9.76 -24.68 -36.71
CA ALA A 5 9.10 -23.41 -36.56
C ALA A 5 8.89 -23.15 -35.08
N ALA A 6 9.49 -22.10 -34.58
CA ALA A 6 9.19 -21.55 -33.24
C ALA A 6 7.74 -21.04 -33.24
N ASN A 7 6.88 -21.71 -32.49
CA ASN A 7 5.50 -21.30 -32.27
C ASN A 7 5.50 -20.07 -31.34
N SER A 8 5.38 -18.87 -31.90
CA SER A 8 5.13 -17.63 -31.14
C SER A 8 3.67 -17.63 -30.68
N PHE A 9 3.43 -17.99 -29.42
CA PHE A 9 2.12 -17.92 -28.83
C PHE A 9 1.67 -16.44 -28.68
N GLN A 10 0.50 -16.11 -29.22
CA GLN A 10 -0.15 -14.80 -29.01
C GLN A 10 -0.78 -14.72 -27.59
N PRO A 11 -0.80 -13.55 -26.94
CA PRO A 11 -1.32 -13.39 -25.56
C PRO A 11 -2.76 -13.87 -25.33
N ALA A 12 -3.62 -13.75 -26.36
CA ALA A 12 -5.01 -14.24 -26.31
C ALA A 12 -5.13 -15.76 -26.17
N ASP A 13 -4.13 -16.50 -26.60
CA ASP A 13 -4.09 -17.97 -26.57
C ASP A 13 -3.74 -18.50 -25.16
N ILE A 14 -2.88 -17.78 -24.44
CA ILE A 14 -2.47 -18.14 -23.06
C ILE A 14 -3.64 -18.00 -22.09
N ALA A 15 -4.39 -16.90 -22.15
CA ALA A 15 -5.54 -16.67 -21.27
C ALA A 15 -6.62 -17.75 -21.43
N THR A 16 -6.91 -18.13 -22.67
CA THR A 16 -7.86 -19.21 -22.99
C THR A 16 -7.36 -20.56 -22.48
N LYS A 17 -6.07 -20.85 -22.63
CA LYS A 17 -5.44 -22.07 -22.13
C LYS A 17 -5.51 -22.18 -20.62
N ILE A 18 -5.22 -21.10 -19.90
CA ILE A 18 -5.31 -21.03 -18.44
C ILE A 18 -6.75 -21.31 -17.99
N ALA A 19 -7.73 -20.60 -18.56
CA ALA A 19 -9.13 -20.75 -18.20
C ALA A 19 -9.64 -22.19 -18.44
N MET A 20 -9.25 -22.82 -19.55
CA MET A 20 -9.59 -24.21 -19.85
C MET A 20 -8.93 -25.19 -18.86
N THR A 21 -7.66 -25.01 -18.55
CA THR A 21 -6.92 -25.87 -17.60
C THR A 21 -7.54 -25.78 -16.20
N MET A 22 -7.81 -24.58 -15.69
CA MET A 22 -8.46 -24.38 -14.39
C MET A 22 -9.84 -25.04 -14.35
N ARG A 23 -10.63 -24.86 -15.41
CA ARG A 23 -11.97 -25.50 -15.53
C ARG A 23 -11.91 -27.03 -15.54
N GLN A 24 -10.94 -27.62 -16.25
CA GLN A 24 -10.73 -29.08 -16.28
C GLN A 24 -10.33 -29.64 -14.92
N MET A 25 -9.57 -28.88 -14.13
CA MET A 25 -9.14 -29.26 -12.77
C MET A 25 -10.18 -28.89 -11.68
N GLY A 26 -11.33 -28.32 -12.06
CA GLY A 26 -12.37 -27.91 -11.11
C GLY A 26 -11.97 -26.71 -10.21
N ILE A 27 -11.02 -25.91 -10.65
CA ILE A 27 -10.45 -24.79 -9.88
C ILE A 27 -11.27 -23.53 -10.09
N ILE A 28 -11.58 -22.84 -8.97
CA ILE A 28 -12.33 -21.59 -8.97
C ILE A 28 -11.48 -20.47 -9.60
N GLY A 29 -12.10 -19.61 -10.43
CA GLY A 29 -11.47 -18.50 -11.14
C GLY A 29 -11.08 -17.34 -10.23
N LEU A 30 -10.30 -17.58 -9.17
CA LEU A 30 -9.76 -16.55 -8.31
C LEU A 30 -8.51 -15.93 -8.97
N PRO A 31 -8.25 -14.62 -8.79
CA PRO A 31 -7.08 -13.95 -9.36
C PRO A 31 -5.77 -14.68 -9.05
N ARG A 32 -5.61 -15.16 -7.82
CA ARG A 32 -4.42 -15.90 -7.36
C ARG A 32 -4.23 -17.23 -8.07
N ASN A 33 -5.32 -17.96 -8.31
CA ASN A 33 -5.24 -19.19 -9.06
C ASN A 33 -4.84 -18.92 -10.51
N TYR A 34 -5.30 -17.80 -11.07
CA TYR A 34 -4.91 -17.37 -12.41
C TYR A 34 -3.40 -17.07 -12.49
N GLU A 35 -2.82 -16.39 -11.49
CA GLU A 35 -1.37 -16.12 -11.40
C GLU A 35 -0.56 -17.43 -11.36
N ILE A 36 -0.95 -18.39 -10.52
CA ILE A 36 -0.30 -19.71 -10.43
C ILE A 36 -0.31 -20.41 -11.80
N PHE A 37 -1.46 -20.45 -12.45
CA PHE A 37 -1.61 -21.14 -13.74
C PHE A 37 -0.99 -20.36 -14.91
N TYR A 38 -0.84 -19.05 -14.79
CA TYR A 38 -0.09 -18.24 -15.76
C TYR A 38 1.39 -18.64 -15.76
N GLU A 39 2.03 -18.68 -14.58
CA GLU A 39 3.43 -19.10 -14.44
C GLU A 39 3.66 -20.55 -14.91
N ILE A 40 2.70 -21.46 -14.64
CA ILE A 40 2.75 -22.85 -15.14
C ILE A 40 2.67 -22.89 -16.68
N CYS A 41 1.80 -22.08 -17.29
CA CYS A 41 1.62 -22.06 -18.74
C CYS A 41 2.76 -21.37 -19.47
N THR A 42 3.44 -20.42 -18.85
CA THR A 42 4.62 -19.73 -19.40
C THR A 42 5.92 -20.48 -19.14
N GLY A 43 5.95 -21.40 -18.16
CA GLY A 43 7.14 -22.15 -17.79
C GLY A 43 8.24 -21.32 -17.15
N SER A 44 7.87 -20.20 -16.51
CA SER A 44 8.81 -19.22 -15.92
C SER A 44 9.44 -19.70 -14.61
N ASN A 45 8.82 -20.71 -13.94
CA ASN A 45 9.27 -21.20 -12.65
C ASN A 45 9.11 -22.72 -12.50
N ASP A 46 10.20 -23.45 -12.72
CA ASP A 46 10.22 -24.92 -12.70
C ASP A 46 9.83 -25.48 -11.33
N ALA A 47 10.30 -24.87 -10.22
CA ALA A 47 10.01 -25.30 -8.86
C ALA A 47 8.51 -25.17 -8.51
N LEU A 48 7.86 -24.10 -8.96
CA LEU A 48 6.41 -23.92 -8.82
C LEU A 48 5.65 -24.98 -9.63
N CYS A 49 6.09 -25.26 -10.87
CA CYS A 49 5.48 -26.28 -11.72
C CYS A 49 5.53 -27.66 -11.06
N ASP A 50 6.65 -28.02 -10.44
CA ASP A 50 6.83 -29.32 -9.78
C ASP A 50 5.98 -29.41 -8.50
N ASP A 51 5.95 -28.36 -7.68
CA ASP A 51 5.11 -28.32 -6.48
C ASP A 51 3.61 -28.45 -6.82
N VAL A 52 3.13 -27.76 -7.87
CA VAL A 52 1.72 -27.87 -8.29
C VAL A 52 1.41 -29.26 -8.86
N ARG A 53 2.32 -29.87 -9.62
CA ARG A 53 2.19 -31.26 -10.09
C ARG A 53 2.09 -32.25 -8.94
N ALA A 54 2.83 -32.02 -7.86
CA ALA A 54 2.80 -32.86 -6.67
C ALA A 54 1.46 -32.86 -5.94
N LEU A 55 0.63 -31.82 -6.14
CA LEU A 55 -0.72 -31.74 -5.55
C LEU A 55 -1.74 -32.68 -6.24
N GLY A 56 -1.43 -33.20 -7.43
CA GLY A 56 -2.31 -34.11 -8.17
C GLY A 56 -3.30 -33.37 -9.09
N PRO A 57 -4.23 -34.14 -9.74
CA PRO A 57 -5.09 -33.63 -10.80
C PRO A 57 -6.23 -32.71 -10.33
N MET A 58 -6.58 -32.71 -9.06
CA MET A 58 -7.64 -31.89 -8.48
C MET A 58 -7.19 -31.28 -7.14
N PRO A 59 -6.33 -30.26 -7.14
CA PRO A 59 -5.88 -29.62 -5.91
C PRO A 59 -7.02 -28.86 -5.23
N THR A 60 -7.05 -28.91 -3.89
CA THR A 60 -8.01 -28.12 -3.10
C THR A 60 -7.60 -26.64 -3.08
N GLN A 61 -8.56 -25.75 -2.75
CA GLN A 61 -8.26 -24.31 -2.66
C GLN A 61 -7.20 -24.03 -1.58
N ASP A 62 -7.24 -24.70 -0.44
CA ASP A 62 -6.25 -24.55 0.63
C ASP A 62 -4.83 -24.94 0.18
N GLN A 63 -4.71 -25.96 -0.67
CA GLN A 63 -3.42 -26.36 -1.25
C GLN A 63 -2.90 -25.32 -2.24
N LEU A 64 -3.77 -24.77 -3.10
CA LEU A 64 -3.41 -23.69 -4.01
C LEU A 64 -3.05 -22.39 -3.26
N ASP A 65 -3.74 -22.10 -2.17
CA ASP A 65 -3.42 -20.97 -1.30
C ASP A 65 -2.05 -21.17 -0.61
N GLY A 66 -1.69 -22.41 -0.28
CA GLY A 66 -0.34 -22.78 0.19
C GLY A 66 0.75 -22.50 -0.85
N ILE A 67 0.53 -22.92 -2.09
CA ILE A 67 1.41 -22.61 -3.23
C ILE A 67 1.50 -21.10 -3.44
N GLY A 68 0.35 -20.43 -3.45
CA GLY A 68 0.28 -18.98 -3.57
C GLY A 68 1.10 -18.25 -2.51
N ARG A 69 1.04 -18.70 -1.24
CA ARG A 69 1.87 -18.17 -0.15
C ARG A 69 3.37 -18.42 -0.38
N LYS A 70 3.75 -19.60 -0.86
CA LYS A 70 5.16 -19.98 -1.05
C LYS A 70 5.84 -19.19 -2.18
N TYR A 71 5.16 -19.00 -3.31
CA TYR A 71 5.78 -18.46 -4.52
C TYR A 71 5.42 -17.01 -4.84
N PHE A 72 4.29 -16.50 -4.30
CA PHE A 72 3.79 -15.15 -4.57
C PHE A 72 3.65 -14.30 -3.31
N ALA A 73 4.33 -14.66 -2.21
CA ALA A 73 4.33 -13.89 -0.97
C ALA A 73 4.77 -12.42 -1.15
N GLY A 74 5.61 -12.16 -2.16
CA GLY A 74 6.08 -10.81 -2.50
C GLY A 74 5.08 -9.95 -3.26
N THR A 75 4.02 -10.53 -3.86
CA THR A 75 3.06 -9.79 -4.70
C THR A 75 1.81 -9.32 -3.93
N ASN A 76 1.58 -9.81 -2.72
CA ASN A 76 0.41 -9.45 -1.93
C ASN A 76 0.77 -8.76 -0.61
N GLY A 77 0.92 -7.45 -0.63
CA GLY A 77 1.11 -6.63 0.57
C GLY A 77 0.03 -6.83 1.67
N ARG A 78 -1.06 -7.54 1.38
CA ARG A 78 -2.08 -7.96 2.36
C ARG A 78 -1.57 -9.05 3.31
N ASN A 79 -0.90 -10.09 2.78
CA ASN A 79 -0.43 -11.20 3.61
C ASN A 79 0.72 -10.77 4.52
N VAL A 80 1.61 -9.92 4.05
CA VAL A 80 2.72 -9.39 4.85
C VAL A 80 2.20 -8.48 5.96
N LEU A 81 1.16 -7.69 5.69
CA LEU A 81 0.51 -6.84 6.69
C LEU A 81 -0.20 -7.67 7.77
N GLU A 82 -0.85 -8.78 7.40
CA GLU A 82 -1.49 -9.71 8.32
C GLU A 82 -0.44 -10.46 9.15
N GLU A 83 0.62 -10.97 8.54
CA GLU A 83 1.74 -11.61 9.25
C GLU A 83 2.44 -10.65 10.24
N ALA A 84 2.69 -9.41 9.83
CA ALA A 84 3.27 -8.42 10.72
C ALA A 84 2.33 -8.04 11.88
N ARG A 85 1.01 -7.95 11.62
CA ARG A 85 0.00 -7.74 12.67
C ARG A 85 0.00 -8.89 13.68
N ASP A 86 0.05 -10.13 13.20
CA ASP A 86 0.07 -11.31 14.06
C ASP A 86 1.36 -11.39 14.88
N GLN A 87 2.51 -11.02 14.28
CA GLN A 87 3.78 -10.91 15.01
C GLN A 87 3.71 -9.84 16.11
N VAL A 88 3.16 -8.66 15.84
CA VAL A 88 2.95 -7.60 16.84
C VAL A 88 2.03 -8.08 17.95
N ALA A 89 0.90 -8.73 17.62
CA ALA A 89 -0.02 -9.27 18.60
C ALA A 89 0.65 -10.29 19.51
N THR A 90 1.42 -11.21 18.94
CA THR A 90 2.19 -12.22 19.70
C THR A 90 3.19 -11.57 20.64
N LYS A 91 3.94 -10.56 20.17
CA LYS A 91 4.90 -9.83 21.01
C LYS A 91 4.25 -9.05 22.15
N ILE A 92 3.08 -8.45 21.91
CA ILE A 92 2.29 -7.80 22.96
C ILE A 92 1.84 -8.82 24.01
N GLU A 93 1.37 -10.00 23.62
CA GLU A 93 1.01 -11.06 24.57
C GLU A 93 2.20 -11.54 25.41
N GLU A 94 3.40 -11.67 24.80
CA GLU A 94 4.63 -11.98 25.54
C GLU A 94 4.93 -10.92 26.60
N VAL A 95 4.87 -9.63 26.28
CA VAL A 95 5.07 -8.51 27.23
C VAL A 95 4.01 -8.55 28.33
N MET A 96 2.74 -8.74 27.97
CA MET A 96 1.66 -8.86 28.95
C MET A 96 1.85 -10.05 29.92
N SER A 97 2.39 -11.16 29.44
CA SER A 97 2.70 -12.31 30.25
C SER A 97 3.83 -12.03 31.27
N LEU A 98 4.86 -11.27 30.84
CA LEU A 98 5.94 -10.81 31.72
C LEU A 98 5.42 -9.90 32.83
N LEU A 99 4.57 -8.92 32.49
CA LEU A 99 3.96 -8.01 33.46
C LEU A 99 3.04 -8.73 34.46
N ARG A 100 2.30 -9.76 34.01
CA ARG A 100 1.50 -10.59 34.93
C ARG A 100 2.37 -11.38 35.90
N ARG A 101 3.52 -11.91 35.45
CA ARG A 101 4.50 -12.59 36.31
C ARG A 101 5.06 -11.64 37.34
N GLU A 102 5.44 -10.44 36.95
CA GLU A 102 5.93 -9.39 37.85
C GLU A 102 4.91 -9.08 38.93
N ARG A 103 3.67 -8.80 38.52
CA ARG A 103 2.57 -8.52 39.46
C ARG A 103 2.40 -9.65 40.48
N SER A 104 2.40 -10.91 40.03
CA SER A 104 2.28 -12.08 40.90
C SER A 104 3.46 -12.20 41.88
N SER A 105 4.67 -11.86 41.44
CA SER A 105 5.87 -11.84 42.29
C SER A 105 5.77 -10.77 43.35
N LEU A 106 5.37 -9.56 43.00
CA LEU A 106 5.15 -8.46 43.94
C LEU A 106 4.01 -8.75 44.93
N GLU A 107 2.94 -9.39 44.52
CA GLU A 107 1.85 -9.82 45.42
C GLU A 107 2.35 -10.86 46.44
N LYS A 108 3.18 -11.83 46.02
CA LYS A 108 3.84 -12.81 46.94
C LYS A 108 4.77 -12.12 47.90
N TYR A 109 5.61 -11.20 47.41
CA TYR A 109 6.49 -10.40 48.26
C TYR A 109 5.71 -9.58 49.30
N GLY A 110 4.66 -8.86 48.89
CA GLY A 110 3.77 -8.13 49.79
C GLY A 110 3.11 -9.04 50.84
N SER A 111 2.70 -10.25 50.48
CA SER A 111 2.15 -11.25 51.41
C SER A 111 3.17 -11.70 52.43
N ILE A 112 4.42 -11.94 52.05
CA ILE A 112 5.52 -12.30 52.98
C ILE A 112 5.74 -11.15 53.95
N LEU A 113 5.88 -9.92 53.47
CA LEU A 113 6.06 -8.73 54.28
C LEU A 113 4.91 -8.55 55.31
N GLY A 114 3.64 -8.67 54.82
CA GLY A 114 2.46 -8.51 55.67
C GLY A 114 2.38 -9.57 56.80
N LYS A 115 2.65 -10.82 56.49
CA LYS A 115 2.70 -11.91 57.49
C LYS A 115 3.81 -11.73 58.49
N THR A 116 4.97 -11.26 58.04
CA THR A 116 6.13 -11.04 58.88
C THR A 116 5.96 -9.82 59.77
N SER A 117 5.36 -8.77 59.27
CA SER A 117 4.99 -7.55 60.04
C SER A 117 3.92 -7.84 61.08
N GLY A 118 2.89 -8.63 60.77
CA GLY A 118 1.83 -9.01 61.71
C GLY A 118 2.27 -9.88 62.88
N GLY A 119 3.44 -10.55 62.75
CA GLY A 119 4.06 -11.32 63.84
C GLY A 119 4.88 -10.53 64.83
N LEU A 120 5.08 -9.23 64.63
CA LEU A 120 5.84 -8.34 65.51
C LEU A 120 4.99 -7.87 66.71
N ASN A 121 4.71 -8.76 67.66
CA ASN A 121 4.08 -8.44 68.93
C ASN A 121 5.11 -8.34 70.06
N SER A 122 4.75 -7.72 71.19
CA SER A 122 5.57 -7.19 72.29
C SER A 122 6.42 -8.18 73.09
N GLN A 123 6.61 -9.43 72.65
CA GLN A 123 7.46 -10.46 73.28
C GLN A 123 8.41 -11.14 72.30
N ILE A 124 9.09 -10.40 71.45
CA ILE A 124 10.01 -10.95 70.46
C ILE A 124 11.39 -11.07 71.07
N THR A 125 11.94 -12.31 71.11
CA THR A 125 13.33 -12.57 71.45
C THR A 125 14.25 -12.14 70.29
N GLN A 126 15.50 -11.78 70.60
CA GLN A 126 16.52 -11.34 69.65
C GLN A 126 16.71 -12.36 68.51
N ASP A 127 16.60 -13.68 68.78
CA ASP A 127 16.71 -14.75 67.83
C ASP A 127 15.56 -14.75 66.80
N ILE A 128 14.35 -14.45 67.23
CA ILE A 128 13.16 -14.33 66.33
C ILE A 128 13.30 -13.11 65.42
N LEU A 129 13.78 -11.99 65.92
CA LEU A 129 14.08 -10.80 65.14
C LEU A 129 15.10 -11.06 64.05
N LEU A 130 16.19 -11.72 64.37
CA LEU A 130 17.23 -12.07 63.38
C LEU A 130 16.70 -12.99 62.27
N ARG A 131 15.84 -13.96 62.60
CA ARG A 131 15.16 -14.82 61.62
C ARG A 131 14.21 -14.06 60.70
N ILE A 132 13.41 -13.12 61.27
CA ILE A 132 12.50 -12.25 60.51
C ILE A 132 13.30 -11.40 59.54
N VAL A 133 14.34 -10.72 59.99
CA VAL A 133 15.21 -9.91 59.12
C VAL A 133 15.85 -10.76 58.04
N GLY A 134 16.30 -11.97 58.34
CA GLY A 134 16.85 -12.89 57.33
C GLY A 134 15.85 -13.30 56.24
N ILE A 135 14.58 -13.58 56.61
CA ILE A 135 13.53 -13.93 55.65
C ILE A 135 13.18 -12.69 54.77
N MET A 136 13.08 -11.51 55.39
CA MET A 136 12.79 -10.26 54.64
C MET A 136 13.92 -9.92 53.69
N SER A 137 15.19 -10.04 54.12
CA SER A 137 16.35 -9.80 53.24
C SER A 137 16.36 -10.73 52.04
N ALA A 138 16.21 -12.06 52.27
CA ALA A 138 16.16 -13.02 51.22
C ALA A 138 14.98 -12.77 50.22
N ALA A 139 13.80 -12.48 50.73
CA ALA A 139 12.64 -12.16 49.89
C ALA A 139 12.87 -10.89 49.04
N THR A 140 13.53 -9.87 49.62
CA THR A 140 13.88 -8.64 48.93
C THR A 140 14.91 -8.90 47.82
N GLU A 141 15.95 -9.69 48.07
CA GLU A 141 16.95 -10.05 47.08
C GLU A 141 16.34 -10.80 45.90
N ILE A 142 15.44 -11.76 46.17
CA ILE A 142 14.73 -12.50 45.12
C ILE A 142 13.86 -11.54 44.30
N ALA A 143 13.10 -10.63 44.92
CA ALA A 143 12.26 -9.69 44.22
C ALA A 143 13.07 -8.69 43.36
N LEU A 144 14.22 -8.23 43.84
CA LEU A 144 15.12 -7.36 43.10
C LEU A 144 15.71 -8.05 41.88
N GLU A 145 16.13 -9.31 42.04
CA GLU A 145 16.70 -10.10 40.93
C GLU A 145 15.65 -10.39 39.84
N GLN A 146 14.43 -10.76 40.25
CA GLN A 146 13.31 -10.94 39.33
C GLN A 146 12.96 -9.63 38.59
N GLY A 147 12.95 -8.50 39.30
CA GLY A 147 12.72 -7.19 38.70
C GLY A 147 13.76 -6.86 37.62
N ARG A 148 15.06 -7.09 37.87
CA ARG A 148 16.12 -6.88 36.89
C ARG A 148 15.96 -7.76 35.65
N GLN A 149 15.61 -9.06 35.84
CA GLN A 149 15.40 -9.98 34.72
C GLN A 149 14.24 -9.54 33.83
N ILE A 150 13.15 -9.05 34.45
CA ILE A 150 11.98 -8.53 33.72
C ILE A 150 12.33 -7.24 33.00
N GLU A 151 13.05 -6.31 33.64
CA GLU A 151 13.51 -5.07 33.02
C GLU A 151 14.34 -5.37 31.76
N THR A 152 15.32 -6.28 31.85
CA THR A 152 16.10 -6.70 30.70
C THR A 152 15.23 -7.29 29.59
N SER A 153 14.30 -8.19 29.94
CA SER A 153 13.39 -8.80 28.99
C SER A 153 12.46 -7.77 28.31
N ILE A 154 12.00 -6.74 29.02
CA ILE A 154 11.18 -5.65 28.45
C ILE A 154 12.00 -4.83 27.45
N ILE A 155 13.26 -4.52 27.77
CA ILE A 155 14.16 -3.79 26.88
C ILE A 155 14.37 -4.57 25.59
N ASP A 156 14.68 -5.87 25.67
CA ASP A 156 14.86 -6.73 24.51
C ASP A 156 13.59 -6.81 23.64
N LYS A 157 12.42 -7.00 24.27
CA LYS A 157 11.14 -7.06 23.55
C LYS A 157 10.76 -5.72 22.91
N SER A 158 11.08 -4.61 23.54
CA SER A 158 10.88 -3.27 22.97
C SER A 158 11.74 -3.07 21.72
N ALA A 159 12.98 -3.54 21.73
CA ALA A 159 13.87 -3.47 20.56
C ALA A 159 13.37 -4.36 19.40
N GLU A 160 12.84 -5.56 19.71
CA GLU A 160 12.21 -6.43 18.71
C GLU A 160 10.95 -5.77 18.09
N LEU A 161 10.08 -5.16 18.91
CA LEU A 161 8.89 -4.46 18.43
C LEU A 161 9.23 -3.29 17.51
N GLU A 162 10.28 -2.51 17.82
CA GLU A 162 10.70 -1.41 16.97
C GLU A 162 11.21 -1.91 15.61
N LYS A 163 11.93 -3.03 15.55
CA LYS A 163 12.33 -3.67 14.28
C LYS A 163 11.12 -4.10 13.46
N VAL A 164 10.13 -4.75 14.08
CA VAL A 164 8.90 -5.16 13.39
C VAL A 164 8.16 -3.95 12.85
N LYS A 165 8.07 -2.86 13.62
CA LYS A 165 7.44 -1.61 13.19
C LYS A 165 8.12 -1.00 11.97
N VAL A 166 9.46 -0.90 11.95
CA VAL A 166 10.23 -0.40 10.81
C VAL A 166 9.97 -1.26 9.57
N THR A 167 10.05 -2.57 9.72
CA THR A 167 9.78 -3.51 8.63
C THR A 167 8.35 -3.36 8.10
N LEU A 168 7.36 -3.18 8.98
CA LEU A 168 5.97 -2.96 8.61
C LEU A 168 5.78 -1.66 7.81
N GLU A 169 6.45 -0.58 8.21
CA GLU A 169 6.42 0.70 7.50
C GLU A 169 7.04 0.57 6.10
N GLU A 170 8.15 -0.17 5.96
CA GLU A 170 8.77 -0.46 4.67
C GLU A 170 7.82 -1.25 3.75
N TYR A 171 7.23 -2.33 4.26
CA TYR A 171 6.26 -3.12 3.49
C TYR A 171 5.01 -2.31 3.12
N LYS A 172 4.50 -1.47 4.02
CA LYS A 172 3.39 -0.57 3.74
C LYS A 172 3.74 0.40 2.62
N LYS A 173 4.95 0.97 2.66
CA LYS A 173 5.43 1.84 1.59
C LYS A 173 5.51 1.10 0.26
N LEU A 174 6.07 -0.11 0.23
CA LEU A 174 6.13 -0.94 -0.98
C LEU A 174 4.73 -1.29 -1.52
N ALA A 175 3.78 -1.61 -0.63
CA ALA A 175 2.41 -1.94 -1.01
C ALA A 175 1.59 -0.74 -1.52
N ASP A 176 1.99 0.47 -1.16
CA ASP A 176 1.28 1.70 -1.45
C ASP A 176 1.90 2.54 -2.57
N THR A 177 3.11 2.20 -3.04
CA THR A 177 3.76 2.88 -4.16
C THR A 177 3.54 2.16 -5.49
N ASP A 178 3.57 2.92 -6.58
CA ASP A 178 3.63 2.38 -7.93
C ASP A 178 5.08 1.99 -8.25
N PRO A 179 5.35 0.73 -8.67
CA PRO A 179 6.71 0.24 -8.86
C PRO A 179 7.46 0.94 -10.00
N LEU A 180 6.75 1.49 -11.00
CA LEU A 180 7.37 2.17 -12.13
C LEU A 180 7.76 3.61 -11.79
N THR A 181 6.83 4.36 -11.20
CA THR A 181 6.97 5.81 -10.98
C THR A 181 7.38 6.19 -9.57
N GLN A 182 7.37 5.25 -8.62
CA GLN A 182 7.73 5.42 -7.20
C GLN A 182 6.86 6.45 -6.43
N ILE A 183 5.82 7.00 -7.03
CA ILE A 183 4.77 7.76 -6.34
C ILE A 183 3.69 6.80 -5.80
N TRP A 184 2.70 7.32 -5.08
CA TRP A 184 1.63 6.50 -4.53
C TRP A 184 0.84 5.78 -5.64
N ASN A 185 0.34 4.58 -5.33
CA ASN A 185 -0.49 3.80 -6.25
C ASN A 185 -1.99 4.06 -6.03
N ARG A 186 -2.83 3.44 -6.87
CA ARG A 186 -4.30 3.54 -6.80
C ARG A 186 -4.86 3.22 -5.43
N ARG A 187 -4.35 2.19 -4.74
CA ARG A 187 -4.84 1.80 -3.40
C ARG A 187 -4.60 2.89 -2.37
N ALA A 188 -3.40 3.48 -2.37
CA ALA A 188 -3.08 4.59 -1.49
C ALA A 188 -3.95 5.82 -1.81
N PHE A 189 -4.22 6.09 -3.10
CA PHE A 189 -5.11 7.15 -3.54
C PHE A 189 -6.54 6.97 -3.03
N ASP A 190 -7.12 5.78 -3.16
CA ASP A 190 -8.51 5.54 -2.73
C ASP A 190 -8.68 5.80 -1.22
N ARG A 191 -7.67 5.47 -0.39
CA ARG A 191 -7.66 5.78 1.04
C ARG A 191 -7.50 7.28 1.32
N ALA A 192 -6.57 7.94 0.63
CA ALA A 192 -6.36 9.37 0.79
C ALA A 192 -7.59 10.17 0.35
N LEU A 193 -8.27 9.75 -0.72
CA LEU A 193 -9.51 10.36 -1.18
C LEU A 193 -10.64 10.23 -0.14
N ALA A 194 -10.76 9.05 0.48
CA ALA A 194 -11.75 8.83 1.54
C ALA A 194 -11.48 9.72 2.77
N SER A 195 -10.21 9.86 3.18
CA SER A 195 -9.83 10.64 4.38
C SER A 195 -10.12 12.14 4.27
N ILE A 196 -10.30 12.70 3.07
CA ILE A 196 -10.73 14.10 2.89
C ILE A 196 -12.04 14.39 3.63
N TYR A 197 -12.92 13.40 3.71
CA TYR A 197 -14.25 13.55 4.28
C TYR A 197 -14.36 13.20 5.76
N ASP A 198 -13.24 12.82 6.41
CA ASP A 198 -13.18 12.54 7.84
C ASP A 198 -13.29 13.82 8.70
N SER A 199 -13.06 14.99 8.10
CA SER A 199 -13.17 16.28 8.79
C SER A 199 -13.86 17.33 7.91
N GLU A 200 -14.57 18.28 8.57
CA GLU A 200 -15.18 19.42 7.86
C GLU A 200 -14.13 20.31 7.17
N LYS A 201 -12.96 20.49 7.81
CA LYS A 201 -11.85 21.25 7.23
C LYS A 201 -11.31 20.61 5.96
N GLY A 202 -11.14 19.28 5.96
CA GLY A 202 -10.76 18.52 4.77
C GLY A 202 -11.76 18.74 3.66
N ARG A 203 -13.06 18.59 3.93
CA ARG A 203 -14.12 18.78 2.96
C ARG A 203 -14.17 20.19 2.38
N MET A 204 -13.89 21.24 3.16
CA MET A 204 -13.99 22.63 2.67
C MET A 204 -12.78 23.10 1.86
N PHE A 205 -11.59 22.62 2.19
CA PHE A 205 -10.35 23.16 1.65
C PHE A 205 -9.47 22.13 0.94
N SER A 206 -10.02 20.99 0.59
CA SER A 206 -9.32 20.01 -0.24
C SER A 206 -9.83 20.04 -1.67
N ALA A 207 -8.94 19.70 -2.59
CA ALA A 207 -9.23 19.57 -4.00
C ALA A 207 -8.61 18.32 -4.59
N LEU A 208 -9.26 17.75 -5.60
CA LEU A 208 -8.77 16.67 -6.41
C LEU A 208 -8.45 17.18 -7.81
N ILE A 209 -7.24 16.86 -8.29
CA ILE A 209 -6.88 16.95 -9.70
C ILE A 209 -6.78 15.54 -10.23
N ILE A 210 -7.45 15.23 -11.33
CA ILE A 210 -7.19 14.03 -12.13
C ILE A 210 -6.51 14.48 -13.42
N ALA A 211 -5.45 13.80 -13.79
CA ALA A 211 -4.62 14.13 -14.92
C ALA A 211 -4.36 12.89 -15.78
N ASP A 212 -4.22 13.09 -17.09
CA ASP A 212 -4.03 12.00 -18.05
C ASP A 212 -3.14 12.49 -19.20
N ILE A 213 -2.15 11.69 -19.57
CA ILE A 213 -1.20 12.01 -20.64
C ILE A 213 -1.90 11.92 -21.98
N ASP A 214 -1.89 13.01 -22.71
CA ASP A 214 -2.59 13.12 -23.98
C ASP A 214 -2.00 12.18 -25.03
N ARG A 215 -2.87 11.32 -25.63
CA ARG A 215 -2.53 10.39 -26.70
C ARG A 215 -1.38 9.42 -26.34
N PHE A 216 -1.30 9.00 -25.09
CA PHE A 216 -0.21 8.14 -24.63
C PHE A 216 -0.20 6.78 -25.35
N LYS A 217 -1.37 6.24 -25.69
CA LYS A 217 -1.47 5.02 -26.52
C LYS A 217 -0.79 5.20 -27.88
N ASP A 218 -1.10 6.30 -28.60
CA ASP A 218 -0.49 6.62 -29.90
C ASP A 218 1.02 6.79 -29.77
N PHE A 219 1.49 7.30 -28.64
CA PHE A 219 2.91 7.43 -28.31
C PHE A 219 3.56 6.05 -28.14
N ASN A 220 2.96 5.14 -27.38
CA ASN A 220 3.44 3.78 -27.18
C ASN A 220 3.47 2.99 -28.50
N ASP A 221 2.46 3.15 -29.35
CA ASP A 221 2.38 2.49 -30.65
C ASP A 221 3.52 2.91 -31.60
N ARG A 222 4.04 4.15 -31.46
CA ARG A 222 5.16 4.67 -32.26
C ARG A 222 6.53 4.36 -31.70
N HIS A 223 6.70 4.42 -30.38
CA HIS A 223 8.01 4.42 -29.72
C HIS A 223 8.27 3.15 -28.90
N GLY A 224 7.23 2.32 -28.70
CA GLY A 224 7.28 1.12 -27.87
C GLY A 224 7.08 1.38 -26.37
N HIS A 225 6.61 0.36 -25.67
CA HIS A 225 6.32 0.42 -24.21
C HIS A 225 7.53 0.86 -23.35
N PRO A 226 8.78 0.43 -23.60
CA PRO A 226 9.90 0.87 -22.76
C PRO A 226 10.13 2.38 -22.77
N VAL A 227 9.89 3.04 -23.91
CA VAL A 227 9.98 4.49 -24.02
C VAL A 227 8.79 5.15 -23.30
N GLY A 228 7.58 4.57 -23.43
CA GLY A 228 6.41 5.02 -22.68
C GLY A 228 6.60 4.93 -21.18
N ASP A 229 7.18 3.84 -20.67
CA ASP A 229 7.50 3.69 -19.25
C ASP A 229 8.44 4.80 -18.75
N ARG A 230 9.42 5.18 -19.56
CA ARG A 230 10.31 6.29 -19.23
C ARG A 230 9.58 7.63 -19.22
N ILE A 231 8.64 7.86 -20.14
CA ILE A 231 7.77 9.05 -20.11
C ILE A 231 6.96 9.11 -18.82
N LEU A 232 6.36 8.00 -18.40
CA LEU A 232 5.59 7.93 -17.14
C LEU A 232 6.45 8.30 -15.92
N GLN A 233 7.71 7.83 -15.87
CA GLN A 233 8.65 8.21 -14.82
C GLN A 233 8.95 9.72 -14.82
N ILE A 234 9.28 10.28 -15.99
CA ILE A 234 9.58 11.70 -16.13
C ILE A 234 8.35 12.56 -15.77
N VAL A 235 7.15 12.19 -16.21
CA VAL A 235 5.92 12.89 -15.86
C VAL A 235 5.66 12.85 -14.37
N ALA A 236 5.86 11.70 -13.71
CA ALA A 236 5.74 11.58 -12.25
C ALA A 236 6.72 12.50 -11.52
N ASP A 237 7.98 12.54 -11.96
CA ASP A 237 9.03 13.41 -11.41
C ASP A 237 8.68 14.90 -11.58
N ILE A 238 8.16 15.29 -12.76
CA ILE A 238 7.71 16.66 -13.03
C ILE A 238 6.52 17.02 -12.13
N ILE A 239 5.52 16.14 -12.00
CA ILE A 239 4.39 16.37 -11.10
C ILE A 239 4.91 16.54 -9.67
N GLY A 240 5.75 15.61 -9.18
CA GLY A 240 6.32 15.67 -7.83
C GLY A 240 7.09 16.95 -7.55
N SER A 241 7.79 17.49 -8.55
CA SER A 241 8.58 18.72 -8.44
C SER A 241 7.73 20.01 -8.49
N ASN A 242 6.51 19.95 -9.01
CA ASN A 242 5.61 21.10 -9.18
C ASN A 242 4.47 21.16 -8.17
N VAL A 243 4.34 20.16 -7.28
CA VAL A 243 3.39 20.17 -6.17
C VAL A 243 4.02 20.78 -4.91
N GLN A 244 3.19 21.30 -4.01
CA GLN A 244 3.65 21.83 -2.72
C GLN A 244 3.94 20.68 -1.73
N PRO A 245 4.84 20.88 -0.76
CA PRO A 245 5.07 19.92 0.31
C PRO A 245 3.75 19.57 1.03
N GLY A 246 3.50 18.27 1.20
CA GLY A 246 2.27 17.77 1.82
C GLY A 246 1.15 17.45 0.86
N MET A 247 1.24 17.79 -0.42
CA MET A 247 0.28 17.32 -1.42
C MET A 247 0.49 15.82 -1.71
N PHE A 248 -0.61 15.12 -1.92
CA PHE A 248 -0.59 13.70 -2.23
C PHE A 248 -0.59 13.52 -3.75
N VAL A 249 0.35 12.72 -4.27
CA VAL A 249 0.48 12.43 -5.71
C VAL A 249 0.46 10.93 -5.94
N ALA A 250 -0.41 10.45 -6.82
CA ALA A 250 -0.55 9.03 -7.13
C ALA A 250 -0.67 8.77 -8.63
N ARG A 251 -0.25 7.57 -9.05
CA ARG A 251 -0.61 7.00 -10.34
C ARG A 251 -1.81 6.08 -10.14
N THR A 252 -2.92 6.39 -10.80
CA THR A 252 -4.21 5.73 -10.61
C THR A 252 -4.58 4.77 -11.74
N GLY A 253 -3.87 4.85 -12.86
CA GLY A 253 -4.09 4.01 -14.04
C GLY A 253 -2.81 3.91 -14.88
N GLY A 254 -2.94 3.40 -16.10
CA GLY A 254 -1.83 3.27 -17.03
C GLY A 254 -1.12 4.60 -17.29
N GLU A 255 -1.87 5.61 -17.66
CA GLU A 255 -1.43 6.97 -18.02
C GLU A 255 -2.08 8.05 -17.15
N GLU A 256 -2.81 7.63 -16.11
CA GLU A 256 -3.61 8.49 -15.25
C GLU A 256 -2.88 8.78 -13.93
N PHE A 257 -2.93 10.04 -13.52
CA PHE A 257 -2.39 10.54 -12.25
C PHE A 257 -3.47 11.27 -11.47
N ALA A 258 -3.35 11.26 -10.14
CA ALA A 258 -4.22 12.01 -9.25
C ALA A 258 -3.39 12.80 -8.25
N ILE A 259 -3.80 14.04 -7.98
CA ILE A 259 -3.18 14.90 -6.99
C ILE A 259 -4.26 15.40 -6.03
N ILE A 260 -4.04 15.25 -4.72
CA ILE A 260 -4.89 15.81 -3.68
C ILE A 260 -4.12 16.96 -3.02
N GLY A 261 -4.74 18.14 -3.03
CA GLY A 261 -4.24 19.31 -2.33
C GLY A 261 -5.16 19.66 -1.16
N GLU A 262 -4.59 19.82 0.03
CA GLU A 262 -5.32 20.21 1.24
C GLU A 262 -5.00 21.65 1.62
N GLY A 263 -5.96 22.35 2.23
CA GLY A 263 -5.78 23.72 2.70
C GLY A 263 -5.65 24.76 1.59
N MET A 264 -6.18 24.47 0.40
CA MET A 264 -6.03 25.32 -0.79
C MET A 264 -7.36 25.88 -1.30
N SER A 265 -7.32 27.06 -1.90
CA SER A 265 -8.43 27.59 -2.68
C SER A 265 -8.44 27.00 -4.10
N GLU A 266 -9.57 27.15 -4.81
CA GLU A 266 -9.69 26.69 -6.19
C GLU A 266 -8.68 27.36 -7.12
N GLU A 267 -8.37 28.63 -6.89
CA GLU A 267 -7.34 29.36 -7.65
C GLU A 267 -5.93 28.83 -7.31
N GLY A 268 -5.69 28.47 -6.05
CA GLY A 268 -4.43 27.89 -5.57
C GLY A 268 -4.14 26.58 -6.28
N ILE A 269 -5.10 25.65 -6.25
CA ILE A 269 -4.96 24.35 -6.89
C ILE A 269 -4.89 24.45 -8.41
N SER A 270 -5.60 25.42 -9.02
CA SER A 270 -5.54 25.67 -10.47
C SER A 270 -4.16 26.14 -10.91
N ARG A 271 -3.47 26.97 -10.09
CA ARG A 271 -2.08 27.37 -10.36
C ARG A 271 -1.11 26.18 -10.31
N VAL A 272 -1.30 25.26 -9.39
CA VAL A 272 -0.51 24.02 -9.33
C VAL A 272 -0.74 23.18 -10.58
N ALA A 273 -2.00 22.98 -10.97
CA ALA A 273 -2.34 22.24 -12.18
C ALA A 273 -1.73 22.86 -13.44
N GLU A 274 -1.76 24.20 -13.57
CA GLU A 274 -1.18 24.89 -14.71
C GLU A 274 0.34 24.85 -14.72
N ALA A 275 1.00 24.90 -13.54
CA ALA A 275 2.44 24.72 -13.43
C ALA A 275 2.85 23.32 -13.89
N ILE A 276 2.12 22.27 -13.48
CA ILE A 276 2.35 20.90 -13.93
C ILE A 276 2.18 20.79 -15.45
N ARG A 277 1.06 21.29 -15.99
CA ARG A 277 0.77 21.25 -17.41
C ARG A 277 1.89 21.90 -18.25
N THR A 278 2.28 23.11 -17.88
CA THR A 278 3.33 23.88 -18.58
C THR A 278 4.70 23.23 -18.45
N ALA A 279 5.04 22.70 -17.29
CA ALA A 279 6.30 22.01 -17.09
C ALA A 279 6.42 20.73 -17.94
N ILE A 280 5.32 19.97 -18.07
CA ILE A 280 5.30 18.78 -18.94
C ILE A 280 5.38 19.19 -20.41
N GLU A 281 4.61 20.18 -20.86
CA GLU A 281 4.65 20.69 -22.24
C GLU A 281 6.05 21.17 -22.65
N ALA A 282 6.78 21.80 -21.72
CA ALA A 282 8.12 22.35 -21.96
C ALA A 282 9.24 21.29 -21.82
N ALA A 283 8.94 20.11 -21.26
CA ALA A 283 9.98 19.12 -20.99
C ALA A 283 10.53 18.49 -22.28
N PRO A 284 11.87 18.35 -22.39
CA PRO A 284 12.50 17.66 -23.51
C PRO A 284 12.38 16.14 -23.32
N PHE A 285 11.47 15.50 -24.02
CA PHE A 285 11.37 14.05 -24.04
C PHE A 285 12.30 13.47 -25.11
N VAL A 286 13.35 12.79 -24.67
CA VAL A 286 14.40 12.24 -25.53
C VAL A 286 14.48 10.73 -25.30
N SER A 287 14.53 9.96 -26.39
CA SER A 287 14.77 8.52 -26.33
C SER A 287 16.18 8.23 -25.83
N THR A 288 16.32 7.39 -24.81
CA THR A 288 17.64 6.99 -24.26
C THR A 288 18.47 6.19 -25.24
N ASP A 289 17.84 5.43 -26.15
CA ASP A 289 18.51 4.52 -27.07
C ASP A 289 19.03 5.22 -28.31
N THR A 290 18.31 6.25 -28.77
CA THR A 290 18.64 6.94 -30.03
C THR A 290 19.12 8.38 -29.83
N GLY A 291 18.92 8.95 -28.65
CA GLY A 291 19.16 10.37 -28.40
C GLY A 291 18.23 11.33 -29.16
N MET A 292 17.24 10.77 -29.88
CA MET A 292 16.30 11.55 -30.68
C MET A 292 15.15 12.06 -29.82
N SER A 293 14.64 13.25 -30.14
CA SER A 293 13.41 13.78 -29.53
C SER A 293 12.21 12.89 -29.85
N CYS A 294 11.47 12.50 -28.83
CA CYS A 294 10.23 11.75 -28.99
C CYS A 294 9.02 12.61 -29.37
N GLY A 295 9.23 13.92 -29.51
CA GLY A 295 8.18 14.89 -29.76
C GLY A 295 7.56 15.46 -28.45
N PRO A 296 6.64 16.40 -28.57
CA PRO A 296 5.98 17.00 -27.40
C PRO A 296 5.03 15.99 -26.73
N VAL A 297 5.11 15.89 -25.41
CA VAL A 297 4.13 15.21 -24.58
C VAL A 297 3.34 16.26 -23.83
N THR A 298 2.01 16.12 -23.82
CA THR A 298 1.13 17.03 -23.11
C THR A 298 0.23 16.27 -22.15
N ILE A 299 -0.40 16.98 -21.22
CA ILE A 299 -1.27 16.42 -20.21
C ILE A 299 -2.55 17.24 -20.11
N SER A 300 -3.68 16.57 -19.97
CA SER A 300 -4.97 17.18 -19.68
C SER A 300 -5.30 16.98 -18.21
N LEU A 301 -5.88 18.01 -17.55
CA LEU A 301 -6.20 17.95 -16.13
C LEU A 301 -7.65 18.39 -15.88
N GLY A 302 -8.29 17.72 -14.91
CA GLY A 302 -9.61 18.08 -14.41
C GLY A 302 -9.53 18.33 -12.90
N ILE A 303 -10.15 19.43 -12.43
CA ILE A 303 -10.11 19.87 -11.04
C ILE A 303 -11.52 19.90 -10.46
N CYS A 304 -11.68 19.40 -9.23
CA CYS A 304 -12.89 19.56 -8.44
C CYS A 304 -12.55 19.83 -6.98
N MET A 305 -13.24 20.80 -6.35
CA MET A 305 -13.14 21.04 -4.92
C MET A 305 -13.97 20.01 -4.16
N ALA A 306 -13.49 19.54 -3.02
CA ALA A 306 -14.22 18.58 -2.19
C ALA A 306 -15.54 19.14 -1.64
N SER A 307 -15.62 20.46 -1.47
CA SER A 307 -16.85 21.19 -1.10
C SER A 307 -17.96 21.13 -2.15
N GLU A 308 -17.62 20.85 -3.40
CA GLU A 308 -18.59 20.70 -4.50
C GLU A 308 -19.19 19.29 -4.56
N ALA A 309 -18.65 18.33 -3.82
CA ALA A 309 -19.01 16.93 -3.90
C ALA A 309 -19.64 16.39 -2.61
N ALA A 310 -20.55 15.44 -2.76
CA ALA A 310 -21.24 14.79 -1.63
C ALA A 310 -20.38 13.77 -0.89
N GLY A 311 -19.30 13.30 -1.51
CA GLY A 311 -18.41 12.28 -0.95
C GLY A 311 -17.27 11.93 -1.91
N PRO A 312 -16.41 10.97 -1.54
CA PRO A 312 -15.21 10.61 -2.30
C PRO A 312 -15.50 10.21 -3.76
N GLU A 313 -16.53 9.37 -3.96
CA GLU A 313 -16.92 8.90 -5.30
C GLU A 313 -17.44 10.03 -6.17
N ASP A 314 -18.27 10.92 -5.60
CA ASP A 314 -18.81 12.07 -6.34
C ASP A 314 -17.70 13.08 -6.69
N LEU A 315 -16.72 13.26 -5.77
CA LEU A 315 -15.54 14.09 -6.03
C LEU A 315 -14.73 13.56 -7.22
N TYR A 316 -14.47 12.25 -7.23
CA TYR A 316 -13.78 11.60 -8.34
C TYR A 316 -14.54 11.77 -9.66
N ILE A 317 -15.84 11.48 -9.68
CA ILE A 317 -16.69 11.62 -10.88
C ILE A 317 -16.69 13.04 -11.41
N LYS A 318 -16.73 14.05 -10.54
CA LYS A 318 -16.75 15.46 -10.94
C LYS A 318 -15.40 15.92 -11.49
N ALA A 319 -14.29 15.50 -10.87
CA ALA A 319 -12.95 15.76 -11.38
C ALA A 319 -12.71 15.06 -12.74
N ASP A 320 -13.19 13.83 -12.91
CA ASP A 320 -13.11 13.08 -14.18
C ASP A 320 -13.94 13.75 -15.30
N ARG A 321 -15.13 14.28 -14.98
CA ARG A 321 -15.91 15.09 -15.93
C ARG A 321 -15.15 16.35 -16.39
N ALA A 322 -14.45 16.99 -15.47
CA ALA A 322 -13.62 18.14 -15.79
C ALA A 322 -12.43 17.76 -16.68
N LEU A 323 -11.76 16.61 -16.38
CA LEU A 323 -10.71 16.05 -17.24
C LEU A 323 -11.25 15.74 -18.65
N TYR A 324 -12.39 15.09 -18.73
CA TYR A 324 -13.02 14.79 -20.01
C TYR A 324 -13.28 16.07 -20.83
N ALA A 325 -13.76 17.14 -20.18
CA ALA A 325 -13.96 18.43 -20.85
C ALA A 325 -12.62 18.99 -21.39
N SER A 326 -11.52 18.89 -20.64
CA SER A 326 -10.18 19.24 -21.11
C SER A 326 -9.78 18.45 -22.36
N LYS A 327 -10.01 17.12 -22.37
CA LYS A 327 -9.69 16.27 -23.53
C LYS A 327 -10.51 16.61 -24.77
N VAL A 328 -11.80 16.92 -24.62
CA VAL A 328 -12.70 17.28 -25.73
C VAL A 328 -12.44 18.68 -26.28
N SER A 329 -12.06 19.62 -25.41
CA SER A 329 -11.83 21.04 -25.80
C SER A 329 -10.45 21.27 -26.43
N GLY A 330 -9.70 20.24 -26.79
CA GLY A 330 -8.43 20.36 -27.52
C GLY A 330 -7.23 19.76 -26.82
N ARG A 331 -7.37 19.20 -25.62
CA ARG A 331 -6.30 18.66 -24.79
C ARG A 331 -5.33 19.73 -24.27
N ASN A 332 -4.24 19.32 -23.62
CA ASN A 332 -3.20 20.21 -23.11
C ASN A 332 -3.74 21.41 -22.34
N GLN A 333 -4.69 21.19 -21.44
CA GLN A 333 -5.37 22.25 -20.70
C GLN A 333 -5.93 21.74 -19.37
N ILE A 334 -6.30 22.68 -18.52
CA ILE A 334 -7.01 22.44 -17.28
C ILE A 334 -8.48 22.84 -17.38
N THR A 335 -9.37 22.09 -16.77
CA THR A 335 -10.79 22.45 -16.61
C THR A 335 -11.18 22.31 -15.16
N ARG A 336 -11.87 23.30 -14.60
CA ARG A 336 -12.48 23.22 -13.26
C ARG A 336 -13.91 22.73 -13.38
N HIS A 337 -14.33 21.87 -12.48
CA HIS A 337 -15.71 21.40 -12.43
C HIS A 337 -16.69 22.58 -12.25
N SER A 338 -16.36 23.56 -11.40
CA SER A 338 -17.13 24.80 -11.17
C SER A 338 -17.43 25.59 -12.47
N SER A 339 -16.53 25.48 -13.47
CA SER A 339 -16.71 26.17 -14.77
C SER A 339 -17.59 25.40 -15.77
N LEU A 340 -17.94 24.14 -15.47
CA LEU A 340 -18.84 23.35 -16.30
C LEU A 340 -20.28 23.77 -16.02
N VAL A 341 -20.83 24.66 -16.86
CA VAL A 341 -22.21 25.07 -16.77
C VAL A 341 -23.13 23.87 -16.99
N ASP A 342 -23.97 23.56 -16.03
CA ASP A 342 -24.99 22.52 -16.10
C ASP A 342 -25.86 22.70 -17.35
N GLY A 343 -25.60 21.92 -18.38
CA GLY A 343 -26.56 21.91 -19.48
C GLY A 343 -26.11 21.31 -20.82
N LYS A 344 -24.86 21.16 -21.16
CA LYS A 344 -24.48 20.70 -22.52
C LYS A 344 -23.60 19.46 -22.63
N ALA A 345 -23.09 18.87 -21.54
CA ALA A 345 -22.25 17.66 -21.57
C ALA A 345 -23.02 16.36 -21.33
N ARG A 346 -24.32 16.29 -21.65
CA ARG A 346 -25.18 15.12 -21.31
C ARG A 346 -25.20 13.98 -22.32
N LYS A 347 -24.31 13.93 -23.31
CA LYS A 347 -24.27 12.76 -24.22
C LYS A 347 -22.87 12.16 -24.31
N ASN A 348 -22.79 10.90 -23.96
CA ASN A 348 -21.69 9.93 -24.19
C ASN A 348 -20.67 9.63 -23.08
N TRP A 349 -20.95 9.93 -21.81
CA TRP A 349 -20.00 9.60 -20.73
C TRP A 349 -19.87 8.09 -20.46
N PHE A 350 -20.87 7.26 -20.78
CA PHE A 350 -20.84 5.81 -20.53
C PHE A 350 -20.10 4.98 -21.60
N ILE A 351 -19.60 5.56 -22.68
CA ILE A 351 -19.04 4.82 -23.82
C ILE A 351 -17.53 4.60 -23.71
N TYR A 352 -16.82 5.36 -22.86
CA TYR A 352 -15.34 5.30 -22.78
C TYR A 352 -14.78 4.34 -21.70
N ARG A 353 -15.63 3.55 -21.07
CA ARG A 353 -15.20 2.53 -20.08
C ARG A 353 -15.15 1.10 -20.63
N LYS A 354 -15.16 0.97 -21.93
CA LYS A 354 -14.95 -0.32 -22.61
C LYS A 354 -13.93 -0.07 -23.72
N ASP A 355 -12.67 -0.28 -23.36
CA ASP A 355 -11.69 -0.99 -24.20
C ASP A 355 -10.39 -1.14 -23.42
#